data_fe3deed18c865d01f8f2eee80d2c4871
#
_entry.id   fe3deed18c865d01f8f2eee80d2c4871
#
_cell.length_a   1.000
_cell.length_b   1.000
_cell.length_c   1.000
_cell.angle_alpha   90.00
_cell.angle_beta   90.00
_cell.angle_gamma   90.00
#
_symmetry.space_group_name_H-M   'P 1'
#
loop_
_entity.id
_entity.type
_entity.pdbx_description
1 polymer ?
#
loop_
_entity_poly.entity_id
_entity_poly.type
_entity_poly.pdbx_seq_one_letter_code
_entity_poly.pdbx_strand_id
1 'polypeptide(L)'
;MTLVLPRPGAPERVQPGRVRPGRLLCVYQHAPTPGAPGIYRHRRYFAELVSRGWQVDLVSTPRNYMTGEVPPAYKKSVFRSETIEGVAHHWVWTPGGIHRSRGARVANYAGFASAAAARAVTLPRPDVVLVSSPPLPVAGLGPLLARRFGCPWLLEVRDIWPESAASVGWLHAEGTAYRLLARFARSVTSSAPAVIVPTPGLEPLVRAHGAREVCVLPGIVRARQPNPERRSRARASLGISDDQCVFLYLGAIGVANGLDLLLDAVDSLPADVPAHVVVAGDGSARRSFEEAVAARRLDRITLLPPVDQEGVGDLLAAADVGLHLLRPDPVFGSALPTKALEYLGAGLPFVTTVPGLPSEVAVASGGAAVSSAAELTREFVSWSAATGDQRGLRGQQALRYGLDHFGLETSVSRLEELLAKTLEGQPQPQRAADDYRR
;
A
#
# COMPACT_ATOMS: atom_id res chain seq x y z
N MET A 1 20.97 1.27 -14.68
CA MET A 1 19.95 2.08 -15.41
C MET A 1 19.13 2.76 -14.34
N THR A 2 19.44 4.02 -14.05
CA THR A 2 18.86 4.81 -12.95
C THR A 2 17.40 5.07 -13.31
N LEU A 3 16.48 4.53 -12.53
CA LEU A 3 15.04 4.84 -12.60
C LEU A 3 14.86 6.29 -12.14
N VAL A 4 14.94 7.21 -13.08
CA VAL A 4 14.60 8.60 -12.81
C VAL A 4 13.07 8.66 -12.69
N LEU A 5 12.56 8.83 -11.46
CA LEU A 5 11.20 9.33 -11.30
C LEU A 5 11.09 10.60 -12.16
N PRO A 6 10.05 10.76 -12.98
CA PRO A 6 9.87 11.97 -13.74
C PRO A 6 9.98 13.14 -12.75
N ARG A 7 10.93 14.06 -13.02
CA ARG A 7 11.01 15.31 -12.25
C ARG A 7 9.60 15.89 -12.25
N PRO A 8 9.05 16.29 -11.11
CA PRO A 8 7.85 17.08 -11.13
C PRO A 8 8.21 18.34 -11.91
N GLY A 9 7.75 18.43 -13.15
CA GLY A 9 7.51 19.72 -13.75
C GLY A 9 6.69 20.45 -12.69
N ALA A 10 7.05 21.70 -12.37
CA ALA A 10 6.20 22.53 -11.52
C ALA A 10 4.77 22.26 -11.96
N PRO A 11 3.83 21.93 -11.06
CA PRO A 11 2.49 21.64 -11.48
C PRO A 11 2.04 22.89 -12.24
N GLU A 12 2.03 22.83 -13.58
CA GLU A 12 1.10 23.65 -14.31
C GLU A 12 -0.22 23.34 -13.63
N ARG A 13 -0.77 24.32 -12.97
CA ARG A 13 -2.16 24.27 -12.52
C ARG A 13 -2.98 24.20 -13.80
N VAL A 14 -3.01 23.02 -14.39
CA VAL A 14 -4.03 22.64 -15.35
C VAL A 14 -5.30 22.80 -14.53
N GLN A 15 -6.04 23.86 -14.82
CA GLN A 15 -7.41 23.97 -14.32
C GLN A 15 -8.06 22.66 -14.76
N PRO A 16 -8.53 21.81 -13.85
CA PRO A 16 -9.14 20.56 -14.24
C PRO A 16 -10.31 20.94 -15.12
N GLY A 17 -10.20 20.67 -16.42
CA GLY A 17 -11.36 20.63 -17.28
C GLY A 17 -12.31 19.71 -16.53
N ARG A 18 -13.49 20.23 -16.09
CA ARG A 18 -14.41 19.51 -15.18
C ARG A 18 -14.72 18.16 -15.81
N VAL A 19 -13.99 17.13 -15.35
CA VAL A 19 -14.31 15.75 -15.66
C VAL A 19 -15.75 15.55 -15.20
N ARG A 20 -16.63 15.14 -16.11
CA ARG A 20 -18.01 14.85 -15.74
C ARG A 20 -18.00 13.60 -14.88
N PRO A 21 -18.35 13.68 -13.59
CA PRO A 21 -18.35 12.51 -12.72
C PRO A 21 -19.28 11.42 -13.27
N GLY A 22 -18.84 10.18 -13.19
CA GLY A 22 -19.58 9.01 -13.67
C GLY A 22 -19.81 8.00 -12.55
N ARG A 23 -20.25 6.80 -12.93
CA ARG A 23 -20.41 5.65 -12.03
C ARG A 23 -19.28 4.67 -12.25
N LEU A 24 -18.51 4.40 -11.20
CA LEU A 24 -17.43 3.41 -11.12
C LEU A 24 -17.94 2.15 -10.43
N LEU A 25 -17.84 1.00 -11.10
CA LEU A 25 -17.98 -0.31 -10.46
C LEU A 25 -16.61 -0.91 -10.22
N CYS A 26 -16.23 -1.09 -8.96
CA CYS A 26 -14.98 -1.74 -8.58
C CYS A 26 -15.22 -3.15 -8.04
N VAL A 27 -14.46 -4.13 -8.52
CA VAL A 27 -14.42 -5.49 -7.96
C VAL A 27 -13.05 -5.71 -7.31
N TYR A 28 -13.03 -5.76 -5.98
CA TYR A 28 -11.82 -5.91 -5.18
C TYR A 28 -12.05 -6.84 -3.99
N GLN A 29 -11.47 -8.03 -4.01
CA GLN A 29 -11.74 -9.06 -2.99
C GLN A 29 -11.33 -8.66 -1.58
N HIS A 30 -10.23 -7.95 -1.43
CA HIS A 30 -9.54 -7.77 -0.14
C HIS A 30 -9.81 -6.41 0.53
N ALA A 31 -10.93 -5.75 0.21
CA ALA A 31 -11.32 -4.54 0.93
C ALA A 31 -11.68 -4.90 2.39
N PRO A 32 -11.02 -4.27 3.39
CA PRO A 32 -11.33 -4.57 4.78
C PRO A 32 -12.71 -4.00 5.19
N THR A 33 -13.42 -4.72 6.04
CA THR A 33 -14.59 -4.18 6.73
C THR A 33 -14.16 -3.08 7.72
N PRO A 34 -15.07 -2.16 8.12
CA PRO A 34 -14.74 -1.14 9.10
C PRO A 34 -14.11 -1.72 10.37
N GLY A 35 -12.99 -1.15 10.80
CA GLY A 35 -12.25 -1.58 12.01
C GLY A 35 -11.41 -2.86 11.86
N ALA A 36 -11.51 -3.59 10.75
CA ALA A 36 -10.70 -4.77 10.53
C ALA A 36 -9.27 -4.42 10.09
N PRO A 37 -8.25 -5.21 10.42
CA PRO A 37 -6.90 -5.01 9.90
C PRO A 37 -6.88 -5.17 8.37
N GLY A 38 -6.10 -4.33 7.68
CA GLY A 38 -5.99 -4.41 6.23
C GLY A 38 -5.55 -3.12 5.55
N ILE A 39 -5.55 -3.13 4.22
CA ILE A 39 -5.14 -2.01 3.38
C ILE A 39 -6.36 -1.18 2.98
N TYR A 40 -6.48 0.02 3.52
CA TYR A 40 -7.62 0.93 3.30
C TYR A 40 -7.45 1.87 2.10
N ARG A 41 -6.45 1.68 1.25
CA ARG A 41 -6.14 2.57 0.12
C ARG A 41 -7.35 2.80 -0.79
N HIS A 42 -8.00 1.74 -1.26
CA HIS A 42 -9.17 1.82 -2.16
C HIS A 42 -10.35 2.56 -1.52
N ARG A 43 -10.63 2.29 -0.24
CA ARG A 43 -11.70 2.98 0.49
C ARG A 43 -11.46 4.49 0.50
N ARG A 44 -10.23 4.94 0.74
CA ARG A 44 -9.87 6.35 0.74
C ARG A 44 -9.95 6.98 -0.64
N TYR A 45 -9.45 6.30 -1.67
CA TYR A 45 -9.58 6.77 -3.04
C TYR A 45 -11.02 6.94 -3.45
N PHE A 46 -11.86 5.96 -3.13
CA PHE A 46 -13.26 5.97 -3.53
C PHE A 46 -14.09 6.98 -2.73
N ALA A 47 -13.82 7.16 -1.44
CA ALA A 47 -14.44 8.22 -0.65
C ALA A 47 -14.12 9.61 -1.21
N GLU A 48 -12.86 9.83 -1.60
CA GLU A 48 -12.45 11.08 -2.22
C GLU A 48 -13.06 11.26 -3.63
N LEU A 49 -13.16 10.21 -4.44
CA LEU A 49 -13.89 10.28 -5.72
C LEU A 49 -15.37 10.63 -5.50
N VAL A 50 -16.01 10.06 -4.47
CA VAL A 50 -17.41 10.39 -4.12
C VAL A 50 -17.54 11.86 -3.73
N SER A 51 -16.60 12.42 -2.96
CA SER A 51 -16.60 13.85 -2.63
C SER A 51 -16.48 14.75 -3.86
N ARG A 52 -15.89 14.25 -4.93
CA ARG A 52 -15.79 14.92 -6.24
C ARG A 52 -16.99 14.64 -7.16
N GLY A 53 -18.02 13.96 -6.67
CA GLY A 53 -19.29 13.73 -7.38
C GLY A 53 -19.39 12.38 -8.10
N TRP A 54 -18.39 11.50 -8.02
CA TRP A 54 -18.49 10.15 -8.58
C TRP A 54 -19.46 9.28 -7.77
N GLN A 55 -20.13 8.36 -8.43
CA GLN A 55 -20.86 7.27 -7.79
C GLN A 55 -19.96 6.03 -7.81
N VAL A 56 -19.72 5.42 -6.66
CA VAL A 56 -18.83 4.26 -6.56
C VAL A 56 -19.52 3.08 -5.91
N ASP A 57 -19.62 1.97 -6.65
CA ASP A 57 -20.04 0.67 -6.18
C ASP A 57 -18.81 -0.22 -6.01
N LEU A 58 -18.57 -0.72 -4.80
CA LEU A 58 -17.44 -1.62 -4.48
C LEU A 58 -17.95 -3.01 -4.09
N VAL A 59 -17.70 -4.00 -4.94
CA VAL A 59 -18.00 -5.41 -4.67
C VAL A 59 -16.78 -6.06 -4.01
N SER A 60 -16.95 -6.59 -2.79
CA SER A 60 -15.91 -7.21 -1.99
C SER A 60 -16.43 -8.35 -1.13
N THR A 61 -15.54 -9.03 -0.39
CA THR A 61 -15.94 -9.99 0.65
C THR A 61 -15.64 -9.46 2.04
N PRO A 62 -16.49 -9.70 3.05
CA PRO A 62 -16.18 -9.34 4.42
C PRO A 62 -15.13 -10.25 5.06
N ARG A 63 -14.67 -11.29 4.35
CA ARG A 63 -13.62 -12.18 4.84
C ARG A 63 -12.27 -11.50 4.79
N ASN A 64 -11.70 -11.28 5.97
CA ASN A 64 -10.38 -10.67 6.10
C ASN A 64 -9.30 -11.60 5.52
N TYR A 65 -8.46 -11.10 4.64
CA TYR A 65 -7.41 -11.90 3.99
C TYR A 65 -6.23 -12.22 4.93
N MET A 66 -6.02 -11.43 5.99
CA MET A 66 -4.93 -11.64 6.96
C MET A 66 -5.31 -12.71 7.99
N THR A 67 -6.52 -12.64 8.53
CA THR A 67 -7.00 -13.56 9.58
C THR A 67 -7.80 -14.73 9.03
N GLY A 68 -8.36 -14.62 7.82
CA GLY A 68 -9.30 -15.57 7.25
C GLY A 68 -10.70 -15.53 7.87
N GLU A 69 -10.95 -14.62 8.82
CA GLU A 69 -12.20 -14.52 9.56
C GLU A 69 -13.22 -13.60 8.89
N VAL A 70 -14.48 -13.79 9.25
CA VAL A 70 -15.60 -12.91 8.87
C VAL A 70 -16.15 -12.32 10.16
N PRO A 71 -16.22 -10.98 10.29
CA PRO A 71 -16.78 -10.36 11.48
C PRO A 71 -18.23 -10.81 11.74
N PRO A 72 -18.66 -10.91 13.01
CA PRO A 72 -19.98 -11.44 13.38
C PRO A 72 -21.15 -10.77 12.65
N ALA A 73 -21.07 -9.46 12.44
CA ALA A 73 -22.09 -8.68 11.74
C ALA A 73 -22.33 -9.08 10.28
N TYR A 74 -21.40 -9.82 9.67
CA TYR A 74 -21.44 -10.22 8.24
C TYR A 74 -21.64 -11.74 8.04
N LYS A 75 -21.62 -12.55 9.12
CA LYS A 75 -21.62 -14.02 9.03
C LYS A 75 -22.91 -14.61 8.41
N LYS A 76 -24.05 -13.93 8.55
CA LYS A 76 -25.38 -14.48 8.19
C LYS A 76 -25.86 -14.08 6.81
N SER A 77 -25.12 -13.30 6.05
CA SER A 77 -25.57 -12.74 4.77
C SER A 77 -24.78 -13.31 3.59
N VAL A 78 -25.48 -13.80 2.59
CA VAL A 78 -24.87 -14.16 1.29
C VAL A 78 -24.51 -12.89 0.50
N PHE A 79 -25.42 -11.89 0.55
CA PHE A 79 -25.22 -10.55 0.00
C PHE A 79 -25.64 -9.51 1.03
N ARG A 80 -24.80 -8.51 1.24
CA ARG A 80 -25.10 -7.36 2.09
C ARG A 80 -24.62 -6.09 1.42
N SER A 81 -25.43 -5.06 1.43
CA SER A 81 -25.04 -3.74 0.94
C SER A 81 -25.14 -2.72 2.06
N GLU A 82 -24.18 -1.83 2.12
CA GLU A 82 -24.13 -0.71 3.05
C GLU A 82 -23.33 0.44 2.45
N THR A 83 -23.58 1.65 2.87
CA THR A 83 -22.82 2.83 2.46
C THR A 83 -21.79 3.17 3.53
N ILE A 84 -20.52 3.27 3.14
CA ILE A 84 -19.40 3.60 4.03
C ILE A 84 -18.65 4.78 3.40
N GLU A 85 -18.59 5.91 4.07
CA GLU A 85 -17.94 7.13 3.55
C GLU A 85 -18.45 7.53 2.15
N GLY A 86 -19.77 7.37 1.92
CA GLY A 86 -20.41 7.66 0.62
C GLY A 86 -20.25 6.59 -0.45
N VAL A 87 -19.38 5.60 -0.26
CA VAL A 87 -19.16 4.48 -1.17
C VAL A 87 -20.18 3.38 -0.91
N ALA A 88 -20.86 2.88 -1.96
CA ALA A 88 -21.76 1.74 -1.85
C ALA A 88 -20.97 0.43 -1.83
N HIS A 89 -20.84 -0.17 -0.64
CA HIS A 89 -20.18 -1.47 -0.46
C HIS A 89 -21.16 -2.62 -0.64
N HIS A 90 -20.80 -3.60 -1.47
CA HIS A 90 -21.55 -4.82 -1.74
C HIS A 90 -20.72 -6.02 -1.31
N TRP A 91 -21.01 -6.52 -0.11
CA TRP A 91 -20.31 -7.67 0.47
C TRP A 91 -20.93 -8.96 -0.06
N VAL A 92 -20.08 -9.84 -0.59
CA VAL A 92 -20.48 -11.16 -1.09
C VAL A 92 -19.84 -12.26 -0.26
N TRP A 93 -20.59 -13.33 -0.03
CA TRP A 93 -20.09 -14.51 0.67
C TRP A 93 -18.99 -15.21 -0.13
N THR A 94 -18.02 -15.78 0.59
CA THR A 94 -16.94 -16.60 0.01
C THR A 94 -16.65 -17.82 0.86
N PRO A 95 -16.24 -18.96 0.27
CA PRO A 95 -15.76 -20.11 1.02
C PRO A 95 -14.64 -19.73 2.01
N GLY A 96 -14.59 -20.41 3.15
CA GLY A 96 -13.56 -20.24 4.15
C GLY A 96 -12.28 -21.03 3.88
N GLY A 97 -11.33 -20.94 4.82
CA GLY A 97 -10.15 -21.81 4.85
C GLY A 97 -9.00 -21.39 3.95
N ILE A 98 -8.88 -20.10 3.60
CA ILE A 98 -7.81 -19.57 2.72
C ILE A 98 -6.39 -19.90 3.20
N HIS A 99 -6.20 -20.14 4.50
CA HIS A 99 -4.92 -20.50 5.11
C HIS A 99 -4.77 -22.02 5.35
N ARG A 100 -5.82 -22.81 5.13
CA ARG A 100 -5.80 -24.26 5.44
C ARG A 100 -5.11 -25.08 4.36
N SER A 101 -5.41 -24.81 3.09
CA SER A 101 -4.85 -25.57 1.98
C SER A 101 -4.87 -24.77 0.66
N ARG A 102 -4.07 -25.23 -0.32
CA ARG A 102 -4.08 -24.66 -1.69
C ARG A 102 -5.48 -24.80 -2.34
N GLY A 103 -6.14 -25.94 -2.18
CA GLY A 103 -7.48 -26.17 -2.71
C GLY A 103 -8.54 -25.23 -2.12
N ALA A 104 -8.54 -25.03 -0.79
CA ALA A 104 -9.44 -24.10 -0.12
C ALA A 104 -9.22 -22.65 -0.60
N ARG A 105 -7.98 -22.26 -0.87
CA ARG A 105 -7.67 -20.95 -1.44
C ARG A 105 -8.20 -20.79 -2.87
N VAL A 106 -8.01 -21.78 -3.71
CA VAL A 106 -8.56 -21.78 -5.08
C VAL A 106 -10.09 -21.70 -5.04
N ALA A 107 -10.73 -22.49 -4.17
CA ALA A 107 -12.18 -22.44 -3.97
C ALA A 107 -12.66 -21.06 -3.48
N ASN A 108 -11.91 -20.42 -2.59
CA ASN A 108 -12.20 -19.06 -2.12
C ASN A 108 -12.12 -18.04 -3.26
N TYR A 109 -11.08 -18.07 -4.08
CA TYR A 109 -10.89 -17.14 -5.20
C TYR A 109 -11.94 -17.33 -6.31
N ALA A 110 -12.23 -18.59 -6.68
CA ALA A 110 -13.26 -18.90 -7.65
C ALA A 110 -14.66 -18.55 -7.11
N GLY A 111 -14.94 -18.89 -5.85
CA GLY A 111 -16.19 -18.54 -5.18
C GLY A 111 -16.41 -17.03 -5.10
N PHE A 112 -15.38 -16.26 -4.78
CA PHE A 112 -15.47 -14.80 -4.81
C PHE A 112 -15.76 -14.29 -6.22
N ALA A 113 -15.00 -14.72 -7.23
CA ALA A 113 -15.17 -14.26 -8.59
C ALA A 113 -16.62 -14.54 -9.09
N SER A 114 -17.15 -15.73 -8.80
CA SER A 114 -18.54 -16.10 -9.16
C SER A 114 -19.58 -15.26 -8.42
N ALA A 115 -19.45 -15.09 -7.10
CA ALA A 115 -20.38 -14.30 -6.30
C ALA A 115 -20.31 -12.80 -6.65
N ALA A 116 -19.11 -12.28 -6.92
CA ALA A 116 -18.92 -10.91 -7.35
C ALA A 116 -19.53 -10.65 -8.73
N ALA A 117 -19.37 -11.56 -9.67
CA ALA A 117 -20.02 -11.46 -10.98
C ALA A 117 -21.55 -11.45 -10.85
N ALA A 118 -22.12 -12.40 -10.08
CA ALA A 118 -23.55 -12.47 -9.82
C ALA A 118 -24.10 -11.18 -9.18
N ARG A 119 -23.36 -10.60 -8.23
CA ARG A 119 -23.76 -9.34 -7.61
C ARG A 119 -23.59 -8.17 -8.56
N ALA A 120 -22.46 -8.06 -9.24
CA ALA A 120 -22.14 -6.93 -10.12
C ALA A 120 -23.21 -6.74 -11.22
N VAL A 121 -23.69 -7.83 -11.84
CA VAL A 121 -24.70 -7.74 -12.92
C VAL A 121 -26.09 -7.26 -12.45
N THR A 122 -26.35 -7.23 -11.14
CA THR A 122 -27.59 -6.71 -10.55
C THR A 122 -27.50 -5.24 -10.15
N LEU A 123 -26.29 -4.65 -10.22
CA LEU A 123 -26.07 -3.24 -9.89
C LEU A 123 -26.44 -2.32 -11.06
N PRO A 124 -26.67 -1.04 -10.80
CA PRO A 124 -26.88 -0.07 -11.86
C PRO A 124 -25.72 -0.09 -12.86
N ARG A 125 -26.03 0.20 -14.13
CA ARG A 125 -25.02 0.22 -15.19
C ARG A 125 -23.89 1.20 -14.85
N PRO A 126 -22.62 0.75 -14.77
CA PRO A 126 -21.48 1.63 -14.57
C PRO A 126 -21.09 2.30 -15.90
N ASP A 127 -20.41 3.44 -15.79
CA ASP A 127 -19.72 4.08 -16.89
C ASP A 127 -18.34 3.47 -17.11
N VAL A 128 -17.71 2.93 -16.04
CA VAL A 128 -16.41 2.25 -16.08
C VAL A 128 -16.36 1.13 -15.04
N VAL A 129 -15.68 0.03 -15.37
CA VAL A 129 -15.42 -1.10 -14.45
C VAL A 129 -13.93 -1.07 -14.08
N LEU A 130 -13.62 -1.22 -12.80
CA LEU A 130 -12.26 -1.46 -12.28
C LEU A 130 -12.21 -2.82 -11.62
N VAL A 131 -11.26 -3.67 -12.00
CA VAL A 131 -11.01 -4.95 -11.32
C VAL A 131 -9.61 -4.98 -10.74
N SER A 132 -9.48 -5.46 -9.50
CA SER A 132 -8.21 -5.46 -8.76
C SER A 132 -7.71 -6.88 -8.53
N SER A 133 -6.51 -7.19 -9.00
CA SER A 133 -5.76 -8.44 -8.84
C SER A 133 -4.57 -8.23 -7.90
N PRO A 134 -4.18 -9.20 -7.03
CA PRO A 134 -4.77 -10.51 -6.82
C PRO A 134 -6.13 -10.48 -6.12
N PRO A 135 -6.91 -11.58 -6.23
CA PRO A 135 -6.57 -12.85 -6.90
C PRO A 135 -6.79 -12.80 -8.42
N LEU A 136 -5.95 -13.55 -9.14
CA LEU A 136 -5.93 -13.51 -10.61
C LEU A 136 -7.29 -13.86 -11.28
N PRO A 137 -8.13 -14.79 -10.78
CA PRO A 137 -9.44 -15.05 -11.38
C PRO A 137 -10.36 -13.83 -11.44
N VAL A 138 -10.23 -12.89 -10.51
CA VAL A 138 -11.01 -11.62 -10.49
C VAL A 138 -10.69 -10.76 -11.71
N ALA A 139 -9.45 -10.77 -12.19
CA ALA A 139 -9.05 -10.02 -13.37
C ALA A 139 -9.89 -10.39 -14.62
N GLY A 140 -10.32 -11.65 -14.74
CA GLY A 140 -11.20 -12.10 -15.82
C GLY A 140 -12.61 -11.50 -15.80
N LEU A 141 -13.05 -10.93 -14.67
CA LEU A 141 -14.32 -10.23 -14.58
C LEU A 141 -14.32 -8.91 -15.35
N GLY A 142 -13.15 -8.27 -15.52
CA GLY A 142 -13.02 -7.00 -16.25
C GLY A 142 -13.64 -7.06 -17.65
N PRO A 143 -13.09 -7.88 -18.58
CA PRO A 143 -13.64 -7.98 -19.93
C PRO A 143 -15.08 -8.56 -19.95
N LEU A 144 -15.44 -9.41 -18.98
CA LEU A 144 -16.80 -9.96 -18.89
C LEU A 144 -17.82 -8.87 -18.56
N LEU A 145 -17.59 -8.09 -17.53
CA LEU A 145 -18.48 -7.01 -17.09
C LEU A 145 -18.49 -5.85 -18.10
N ALA A 146 -17.33 -5.53 -18.69
CA ALA A 146 -17.22 -4.54 -19.75
C ALA A 146 -18.15 -4.86 -20.93
N ARG A 147 -18.12 -6.13 -21.38
CA ARG A 147 -19.04 -6.61 -22.44
C ARG A 147 -20.52 -6.58 -21.99
N ARG A 148 -20.80 -6.99 -20.74
CA ARG A 148 -22.17 -7.03 -20.21
C ARG A 148 -22.80 -5.65 -20.13
N PHE A 149 -22.01 -4.64 -19.77
CA PHE A 149 -22.50 -3.28 -19.58
C PHE A 149 -22.25 -2.36 -20.78
N GLY A 150 -21.45 -2.79 -21.76
CA GLY A 150 -21.05 -1.94 -22.88
C GLY A 150 -20.28 -0.71 -22.42
N CYS A 151 -19.31 -0.88 -21.51
CA CYS A 151 -18.49 0.18 -20.96
C CYS A 151 -17.00 -0.23 -20.91
N PRO A 152 -16.06 0.72 -20.84
CA PRO A 152 -14.65 0.40 -20.67
C PRO A 152 -14.36 -0.20 -19.31
N TRP A 153 -13.15 -0.79 -19.19
CA TRP A 153 -12.68 -1.36 -17.93
C TRP A 153 -11.20 -1.10 -17.72
N LEU A 154 -10.78 -1.12 -16.46
CA LEU A 154 -9.42 -0.95 -16.02
C LEU A 154 -8.99 -2.16 -15.19
N LEU A 155 -7.71 -2.53 -15.27
CA LEU A 155 -7.11 -3.58 -14.46
C LEU A 155 -6.16 -2.95 -13.44
N GLU A 156 -6.36 -3.23 -12.16
CA GLU A 156 -5.34 -2.96 -11.16
C GLU A 156 -4.55 -4.24 -10.88
N VAL A 157 -3.21 -4.17 -11.03
CA VAL A 157 -2.27 -5.26 -10.71
C VAL A 157 -1.43 -4.82 -9.52
N ARG A 158 -1.74 -5.38 -8.34
CA ARG A 158 -1.03 -5.06 -7.09
C ARG A 158 0.15 -5.99 -6.84
N ASP A 159 0.15 -7.12 -7.52
CA ASP A 159 1.18 -8.16 -7.43
C ASP A 159 1.19 -8.99 -8.72
N ILE A 160 2.37 -9.34 -9.19
CA ILE A 160 2.52 -10.06 -10.47
C ILE A 160 2.27 -11.55 -10.27
N TRP A 161 1.17 -12.02 -10.79
CA TRP A 161 0.81 -13.44 -10.83
C TRP A 161 0.94 -13.99 -12.25
N PRO A 162 1.43 -15.25 -12.39
CA PRO A 162 1.71 -16.26 -11.35
C PRO A 162 3.13 -16.21 -10.73
N GLU A 163 3.97 -15.26 -11.12
CA GLU A 163 5.38 -15.16 -10.72
C GLU A 163 5.54 -15.10 -9.19
N SER A 164 4.75 -14.28 -8.50
CA SER A 164 4.78 -14.18 -7.03
C SER A 164 4.37 -15.49 -6.35
N ALA A 165 3.44 -16.24 -6.94
CA ALA A 165 3.05 -17.55 -6.40
C ALA A 165 4.16 -18.58 -6.58
N ALA A 166 4.95 -18.48 -7.64
CA ALA A 166 6.10 -19.33 -7.88
C ALA A 166 7.27 -18.99 -6.96
N SER A 167 7.55 -17.71 -6.71
CA SER A 167 8.65 -17.26 -5.84
C SER A 167 8.49 -17.74 -4.39
N VAL A 168 7.25 -17.86 -3.90
CA VAL A 168 6.96 -18.42 -2.57
C VAL A 168 6.68 -19.93 -2.57
N GLY A 169 6.98 -20.63 -3.68
CA GLY A 169 6.86 -22.09 -3.77
C GLY A 169 5.42 -22.62 -3.87
N TRP A 170 4.42 -21.80 -4.16
CA TRP A 170 3.04 -22.25 -4.33
C TRP A 170 2.77 -22.90 -5.69
N LEU A 171 3.51 -22.47 -6.70
CA LEU A 171 3.46 -23.00 -8.06
C LEU A 171 4.87 -23.39 -8.51
N HIS A 172 4.96 -24.45 -9.29
CA HIS A 172 6.19 -24.81 -9.99
C HIS A 172 6.31 -23.90 -11.23
N ALA A 173 7.38 -23.11 -11.31
CA ALA A 173 7.60 -22.12 -12.38
C ALA A 173 7.54 -22.72 -13.80
N GLU A 174 7.90 -24.01 -13.96
CA GLU A 174 7.86 -24.73 -15.25
C GLU A 174 6.59 -25.61 -15.42
N GLY A 175 5.70 -25.61 -14.41
CA GLY A 175 4.52 -26.45 -14.37
C GLY A 175 3.43 -26.01 -15.37
N THR A 176 2.56 -26.95 -15.76
CA THR A 176 1.43 -26.67 -16.66
C THR A 176 0.48 -25.62 -16.06
N ALA A 177 0.21 -25.69 -14.75
CA ALA A 177 -0.64 -24.71 -14.06
C ALA A 177 -0.04 -23.29 -14.14
N TYR A 178 1.27 -23.15 -13.92
CA TYR A 178 1.96 -21.86 -14.09
C TYR A 178 1.79 -21.33 -15.51
N ARG A 179 2.06 -22.15 -16.53
CA ARG A 179 1.95 -21.74 -17.95
C ARG A 179 0.54 -21.30 -18.33
N LEU A 180 -0.50 -22.00 -17.83
CA LEU A 180 -1.90 -21.63 -18.06
C LEU A 180 -2.25 -20.30 -17.38
N LEU A 181 -1.85 -20.12 -16.12
CA LEU A 181 -2.08 -18.88 -15.39
C LEU A 181 -1.30 -17.69 -15.98
N ALA A 182 -0.07 -17.92 -16.46
CA ALA A 182 0.72 -16.89 -17.13
C ALA A 182 0.12 -16.46 -18.49
N ARG A 183 -0.44 -17.42 -19.23
CA ARG A 183 -1.20 -17.10 -20.47
C ARG A 183 -2.45 -16.30 -20.16
N PHE A 184 -3.20 -16.70 -19.13
CA PHE A 184 -4.39 -15.98 -18.69
C PHE A 184 -4.04 -14.57 -18.21
N ALA A 185 -3.03 -14.41 -17.35
CA ALA A 185 -2.56 -13.11 -16.87
C ALA A 185 -2.20 -12.18 -18.02
N ARG A 186 -1.41 -12.68 -18.99
CA ARG A 186 -1.04 -11.93 -20.19
C ARG A 186 -2.26 -11.54 -21.04
N SER A 187 -3.17 -12.47 -21.26
CA SER A 187 -4.39 -12.21 -22.03
C SER A 187 -5.24 -11.11 -21.40
N VAL A 188 -5.45 -11.16 -20.09
CA VAL A 188 -6.23 -10.15 -19.38
C VAL A 188 -5.51 -8.81 -19.35
N THR A 189 -4.20 -8.80 -19.03
CA THR A 189 -3.39 -7.58 -18.97
C THR A 189 -3.32 -6.87 -20.33
N SER A 190 -3.10 -7.61 -21.42
CA SER A 190 -3.03 -7.04 -22.78
C SER A 190 -4.37 -6.57 -23.32
N SER A 191 -5.49 -7.08 -22.80
CA SER A 191 -6.85 -6.68 -23.20
C SER A 191 -7.37 -5.47 -22.43
N ALA A 192 -6.73 -5.10 -21.30
CA ALA A 192 -7.12 -3.93 -20.53
C ALA A 192 -6.71 -2.64 -21.27
N PRO A 193 -7.62 -1.66 -21.42
CA PRO A 193 -7.27 -0.34 -21.97
C PRO A 193 -6.14 0.34 -21.21
N ALA A 194 -6.17 0.25 -19.87
CA ALA A 194 -5.08 0.68 -19.02
C ALA A 194 -4.93 -0.20 -17.79
N VAL A 195 -3.70 -0.28 -17.28
CA VAL A 195 -3.32 -1.07 -16.10
C VAL A 195 -2.84 -0.12 -15.00
N ILE A 196 -3.40 -0.26 -13.81
CA ILE A 196 -2.99 0.47 -12.61
C ILE A 196 -2.02 -0.41 -11.82
N VAL A 197 -0.90 0.16 -11.39
CA VAL A 197 0.07 -0.51 -10.51
C VAL A 197 0.38 0.36 -9.28
N PRO A 198 0.64 -0.24 -8.10
CA PRO A 198 0.92 0.53 -6.88
C PRO A 198 2.33 1.11 -6.83
N THR A 199 3.25 0.64 -7.66
CA THR A 199 4.65 1.07 -7.64
C THR A 199 5.24 1.13 -9.04
N PRO A 200 6.18 2.04 -9.32
CA PRO A 200 6.85 2.10 -10.62
C PRO A 200 7.57 0.81 -10.99
N GLY A 201 8.07 0.05 -10.00
CA GLY A 201 8.78 -1.20 -10.25
C GLY A 201 7.93 -2.33 -10.85
N LEU A 202 6.60 -2.25 -10.72
CA LEU A 202 5.69 -3.19 -11.40
C LEU A 202 5.41 -2.82 -12.85
N GLU A 203 5.67 -1.59 -13.28
CA GLU A 203 5.41 -1.14 -14.64
C GLU A 203 6.13 -1.98 -15.71
N PRO A 204 7.46 -2.24 -15.63
CA PRO A 204 8.13 -3.08 -16.60
C PRO A 204 7.54 -4.49 -16.68
N LEU A 205 7.09 -5.04 -15.55
CA LEU A 205 6.54 -6.38 -15.44
C LEU A 205 5.15 -6.48 -16.10
N VAL A 206 4.26 -5.52 -15.85
CA VAL A 206 2.94 -5.50 -16.51
C VAL A 206 3.05 -5.17 -17.99
N ARG A 207 4.05 -4.37 -18.41
CA ARG A 207 4.35 -4.14 -19.83
C ARG A 207 4.84 -5.41 -20.51
N ALA A 208 5.66 -6.23 -19.86
CA ALA A 208 6.05 -7.56 -20.33
C ALA A 208 4.84 -8.52 -20.46
N HIS A 209 3.78 -8.30 -19.67
CA HIS A 209 2.50 -8.98 -19.83
C HIS A 209 1.57 -8.36 -20.87
N GLY A 210 2.02 -7.33 -21.59
CA GLY A 210 1.30 -6.72 -22.71
C GLY A 210 0.45 -5.50 -22.35
N ALA A 211 0.64 -4.90 -21.17
CA ALA A 211 0.00 -3.63 -20.81
C ALA A 211 0.44 -2.52 -21.77
N ARG A 212 -0.52 -1.81 -22.37
CA ARG A 212 -0.27 -0.71 -23.30
C ARG A 212 -0.12 0.62 -22.61
N GLU A 213 -1.04 0.90 -21.72
CA GLU A 213 -1.05 2.08 -20.85
C GLU A 213 -0.92 1.65 -19.39
N VAL A 214 -0.01 2.29 -18.65
CA VAL A 214 0.23 1.97 -17.24
C VAL A 214 0.14 3.26 -16.44
N CYS A 215 -0.68 3.23 -15.39
CA CYS A 215 -0.81 4.30 -14.41
C CYS A 215 -0.25 3.84 -13.07
N VAL A 216 0.72 4.56 -12.54
CA VAL A 216 1.23 4.30 -11.19
C VAL A 216 0.37 5.04 -10.18
N LEU A 217 -0.34 4.26 -9.35
CA LEU A 217 -1.20 4.78 -8.30
C LEU A 217 -0.69 4.26 -6.94
N PRO A 218 0.20 5.00 -6.27
CA PRO A 218 0.94 4.52 -5.11
C PRO A 218 0.07 4.43 -3.85
N GLY A 219 0.65 3.91 -2.78
CA GLY A 219 0.06 4.01 -1.44
C GLY A 219 -0.12 5.48 -1.01
N ILE A 220 -1.00 5.71 -0.03
CA ILE A 220 -1.36 7.06 0.41
C ILE A 220 -0.54 7.45 1.64
N VAL A 221 0.13 8.59 1.56
CA VAL A 221 0.66 9.30 2.71
C VAL A 221 -0.49 10.03 3.41
N ARG A 222 -0.57 9.85 4.71
CA ARG A 222 -1.52 10.56 5.58
C ARG A 222 -0.77 11.53 6.46
N ALA A 223 -0.96 12.83 6.21
CA ALA A 223 -0.40 13.85 7.09
C ALA A 223 -0.89 13.66 8.52
N ARG A 224 0.03 13.64 9.45
CA ARG A 224 -0.23 13.71 10.88
C ARG A 224 0.15 15.11 11.37
N GLN A 225 -0.77 15.73 12.10
CA GLN A 225 -0.45 17.04 12.69
C GLN A 225 0.57 16.85 13.81
N PRO A 226 1.64 17.67 13.84
CA PRO A 226 2.57 17.67 14.94
C PRO A 226 1.82 17.92 16.26
N ASN A 227 2.09 17.14 17.27
CA ASN A 227 1.49 17.27 18.60
C ASN A 227 2.60 17.17 19.67
N PRO A 228 3.11 18.30 20.14
CA PRO A 228 4.19 18.34 21.13
C PRO A 228 3.84 17.63 22.44
N GLU A 229 2.59 17.76 22.92
CA GLU A 229 2.16 17.08 24.14
C GLU A 229 2.15 15.56 23.98
N ARG A 230 1.70 15.08 22.80
CA ARG A 230 1.72 13.65 22.48
C ARG A 230 3.17 13.15 22.42
N ARG A 231 4.07 13.92 21.79
CA ARG A 231 5.49 13.60 21.72
C ARG A 231 6.11 13.48 23.11
N SER A 232 5.91 14.48 23.98
CA SER A 232 6.47 14.47 25.35
C SER A 232 5.92 13.31 26.17
N ARG A 233 4.60 13.04 26.11
CA ARG A 233 4.01 11.89 26.80
C ARG A 233 4.56 10.55 26.29
N ALA A 234 4.67 10.37 24.99
CA ALA A 234 5.17 9.15 24.39
C ALA A 234 6.66 8.91 24.74
N ARG A 235 7.49 9.95 24.71
CA ARG A 235 8.90 9.86 25.16
C ARG A 235 9.01 9.54 26.64
N ALA A 236 8.25 10.21 27.49
CA ALA A 236 8.23 9.95 28.94
C ALA A 236 7.82 8.51 29.26
N SER A 237 6.81 7.95 28.56
CA SER A 237 6.39 6.57 28.75
C SER A 237 7.44 5.52 28.32
N LEU A 238 8.37 5.90 27.45
CA LEU A 238 9.48 5.08 27.00
C LEU A 238 10.78 5.33 27.78
N GLY A 239 10.78 6.28 28.73
CA GLY A 239 11.99 6.67 29.47
C GLY A 239 13.02 7.40 28.61
N ILE A 240 12.59 8.04 27.51
CA ILE A 240 13.46 8.73 26.55
C ILE A 240 13.46 10.22 26.87
N SER A 241 14.65 10.79 27.02
CA SER A 241 14.83 12.23 27.26
C SER A 241 14.71 13.06 25.98
N ASP A 242 14.44 14.36 26.10
CA ASP A 242 14.18 15.25 24.96
C ASP A 242 15.44 15.53 24.11
N ASP A 243 16.63 15.39 24.68
CA ASP A 243 17.91 15.56 24.00
C ASP A 243 18.28 14.35 23.11
N GLN A 244 17.73 13.18 23.38
CA GLN A 244 17.99 11.97 22.58
C GLN A 244 17.36 12.05 21.20
N CYS A 245 18.10 11.61 20.19
CA CYS A 245 17.57 11.35 18.84
C CYS A 245 16.96 9.95 18.77
N VAL A 246 15.68 9.86 18.42
CA VAL A 246 14.91 8.61 18.42
C VAL A 246 14.77 8.06 17.02
N PHE A 247 15.28 6.84 16.81
CA PHE A 247 15.15 6.06 15.58
C PHE A 247 14.08 5.00 15.76
N LEU A 248 13.09 4.96 14.87
CA LEU A 248 11.92 4.10 15.00
C LEU A 248 11.88 3.02 13.90
N TYR A 249 11.86 1.77 14.31
CA TYR A 249 11.52 0.64 13.45
C TYR A 249 10.12 0.13 13.77
N LEU A 250 9.23 0.13 12.77
CA LEU A 250 7.87 -0.41 12.88
C LEU A 250 7.70 -1.62 11.96
N GLY A 251 7.18 -2.74 12.47
CA GLY A 251 6.70 -3.84 11.66
C GLY A 251 7.28 -5.22 11.98
N ALA A 252 7.30 -6.10 10.97
CA ALA A 252 7.73 -7.48 11.18
C ALA A 252 9.20 -7.59 11.63
N ILE A 253 9.44 -8.45 12.62
CA ILE A 253 10.78 -8.83 13.09
C ILE A 253 11.05 -10.23 12.55
N GLY A 254 11.40 -10.30 11.27
CA GLY A 254 11.66 -11.56 10.56
C GLY A 254 13.08 -11.63 9.99
N VAL A 255 13.48 -12.79 9.51
CA VAL A 255 14.82 -13.04 8.97
C VAL A 255 15.14 -12.11 7.79
N ALA A 256 14.13 -11.75 6.97
CA ALA A 256 14.31 -10.84 5.84
C ALA A 256 14.53 -9.38 6.25
N ASN A 257 14.23 -9.02 7.50
CA ASN A 257 14.29 -7.63 7.95
C ASN A 257 15.69 -7.12 8.31
N GLY A 258 16.72 -8.00 8.31
CA GLY A 258 18.12 -7.58 8.44
C GLY A 258 18.44 -6.81 9.73
N LEU A 259 17.76 -7.13 10.84
CA LEU A 259 17.91 -6.43 12.11
C LEU A 259 19.25 -6.76 12.82
N ASP A 260 19.97 -7.76 12.36
CA ASP A 260 21.38 -8.01 12.70
C ASP A 260 22.26 -6.79 12.38
N LEU A 261 22.05 -6.14 11.23
CA LEU A 261 22.73 -4.90 10.87
C LEU A 261 22.43 -3.77 11.87
N LEU A 262 21.21 -3.71 12.40
CA LEU A 262 20.83 -2.73 13.43
C LEU A 262 21.56 -2.99 14.75
N LEU A 263 21.65 -4.26 15.18
CA LEU A 263 22.38 -4.64 16.38
C LEU A 263 23.86 -4.21 16.28
N ASP A 264 24.51 -4.52 15.17
CA ASP A 264 25.92 -4.17 14.92
C ASP A 264 26.13 -2.66 14.87
N ALA A 265 25.18 -1.91 14.30
CA ALA A 265 25.26 -0.46 14.25
C ALA A 265 25.11 0.19 15.63
N VAL A 266 24.21 -0.31 16.47
CA VAL A 266 24.01 0.21 17.84
C VAL A 266 25.17 -0.19 18.76
N ASP A 267 25.72 -1.40 18.64
CA ASP A 267 26.87 -1.88 19.39
C ASP A 267 28.11 -1.02 19.12
N SER A 268 28.26 -0.52 17.90
CA SER A 268 29.38 0.33 17.46
C SER A 268 29.19 1.82 17.79
N LEU A 269 28.09 2.23 18.42
CA LEU A 269 27.84 3.64 18.75
C LEU A 269 28.72 4.13 19.89
N PRO A 270 29.40 5.29 19.75
CA PRO A 270 30.11 5.93 20.87
C PRO A 270 29.19 6.21 22.07
N ALA A 271 29.75 6.12 23.27
CA ALA A 271 28.95 6.21 24.50
C ALA A 271 28.28 7.58 24.70
N ASP A 272 28.85 8.64 24.16
CA ASP A 272 28.41 10.03 24.26
C ASP A 272 27.35 10.43 23.21
N VAL A 273 27.06 9.55 22.22
CA VAL A 273 26.05 9.85 21.21
C VAL A 273 24.64 9.66 21.79
N PRO A 274 23.78 10.69 21.84
CA PRO A 274 22.43 10.59 22.42
C PRO A 274 21.43 9.99 21.43
N ALA A 275 21.71 8.78 20.94
CA ALA A 275 20.82 8.01 20.06
C ALA A 275 20.04 6.97 20.85
N HIS A 276 18.75 6.84 20.57
CA HIS A 276 17.90 5.77 21.11
C HIS A 276 17.10 5.12 19.99
N VAL A 277 17.01 3.80 20.01
CA VAL A 277 16.29 3.03 18.97
C VAL A 277 15.06 2.38 19.58
N VAL A 278 13.91 2.60 18.98
CA VAL A 278 12.66 1.94 19.36
C VAL A 278 12.29 0.95 18.25
N VAL A 279 12.15 -0.31 18.62
CA VAL A 279 11.72 -1.39 17.72
C VAL A 279 10.36 -1.90 18.18
N ALA A 280 9.32 -1.74 17.37
CA ALA A 280 7.98 -2.18 17.68
C ALA A 280 7.46 -3.16 16.62
N GLY A 281 7.06 -4.35 17.07
CA GLY A 281 6.52 -5.37 16.17
C GLY A 281 6.67 -6.78 16.67
N ASP A 282 6.38 -7.75 15.78
CA ASP A 282 6.48 -9.17 16.04
C ASP A 282 6.95 -9.93 14.79
N GLY A 283 7.35 -11.18 14.96
CA GLY A 283 7.77 -12.03 13.84
C GLY A 283 8.66 -13.18 14.25
N SER A 284 9.01 -13.99 13.27
CA SER A 284 9.74 -15.24 13.46
C SER A 284 11.14 -15.08 14.08
N ALA A 285 11.75 -13.91 13.98
CA ALA A 285 13.06 -13.60 14.53
C ALA A 285 13.01 -12.77 15.83
N ARG A 286 11.80 -12.47 16.36
CA ARG A 286 11.67 -11.62 17.56
C ARG A 286 12.46 -12.16 18.74
N ARG A 287 12.28 -13.43 19.08
CA ARG A 287 12.94 -14.05 20.22
C ARG A 287 14.47 -14.00 20.11
N SER A 288 15.02 -14.34 18.95
CA SER A 288 16.47 -14.28 18.72
C SER A 288 17.01 -12.85 18.75
N PHE A 289 16.21 -11.87 18.32
CA PHE A 289 16.56 -10.45 18.42
C PHE A 289 16.58 -9.97 19.89
N GLU A 290 15.58 -10.35 20.70
CA GLU A 290 15.54 -10.07 22.16
C GLU A 290 16.76 -10.65 22.88
N GLU A 291 17.07 -11.93 22.60
CA GLU A 291 18.23 -12.63 23.16
C GLU A 291 19.55 -11.92 22.77
N ALA A 292 19.68 -11.44 21.53
CA ALA A 292 20.86 -10.72 21.05
C ALA A 292 21.00 -9.34 21.68
N VAL A 293 19.91 -8.57 21.84
CA VAL A 293 19.91 -7.27 22.54
C VAL A 293 20.38 -7.44 23.97
N ALA A 294 19.85 -8.43 24.69
CA ALA A 294 20.22 -8.73 26.08
C ALA A 294 21.68 -9.21 26.20
N ALA A 295 22.14 -10.11 25.34
CA ALA A 295 23.50 -10.66 25.36
C ALA A 295 24.57 -9.59 25.10
N ARG A 296 24.27 -8.61 24.21
CA ARG A 296 25.17 -7.49 23.88
C ARG A 296 24.99 -6.28 24.80
N ARG A 297 24.02 -6.31 25.74
CA ARG A 297 23.67 -5.21 26.66
C ARG A 297 23.40 -3.89 25.94
N LEU A 298 22.58 -3.94 24.90
CA LEU A 298 22.24 -2.79 24.07
C LEU A 298 21.12 -1.96 24.72
N ASP A 299 21.43 -1.26 25.83
CA ASP A 299 20.46 -0.47 26.63
C ASP A 299 19.81 0.68 25.84
N ARG A 300 20.36 1.01 24.67
CA ARG A 300 19.82 2.03 23.75
C ARG A 300 18.72 1.49 22.83
N ILE A 301 18.37 0.20 22.94
CA ILE A 301 17.27 -0.39 22.19
C ILE A 301 16.10 -0.65 23.12
N THR A 302 14.97 -0.02 22.87
CA THR A 302 13.68 -0.38 23.48
C THR A 302 12.90 -1.26 22.54
N LEU A 303 12.57 -2.48 22.96
CA LEU A 303 11.81 -3.44 22.18
C LEU A 303 10.37 -3.54 22.71
N LEU A 304 9.41 -3.23 21.84
CA LEU A 304 7.99 -3.22 22.16
C LEU A 304 7.24 -4.34 21.43
N PRO A 305 6.14 -4.86 22.01
CA PRO A 305 5.23 -5.75 21.28
C PRO A 305 4.55 -5.00 20.12
N PRO A 306 3.80 -5.71 19.26
CA PRO A 306 2.91 -5.05 18.31
C PRO A 306 1.97 -4.09 19.02
N VAL A 307 1.83 -2.90 18.47
CA VAL A 307 0.94 -1.85 18.98
C VAL A 307 -0.24 -1.65 18.04
N ASP A 308 -1.34 -1.14 18.56
CA ASP A 308 -2.49 -0.75 17.78
C ASP A 308 -2.24 0.58 17.03
N GLN A 309 -3.26 1.07 16.33
CA GLN A 309 -3.13 2.28 15.50
C GLN A 309 -2.87 3.55 16.33
N GLU A 310 -3.34 3.59 17.57
CA GLU A 310 -3.08 4.69 18.49
C GLU A 310 -1.64 4.66 18.98
N GLY A 311 -1.17 3.49 19.40
CA GLY A 311 0.24 3.28 19.76
C GLY A 311 1.21 3.54 18.62
N VAL A 312 0.89 3.17 17.38
CA VAL A 312 1.68 3.59 16.20
C VAL A 312 1.78 5.11 16.13
N GLY A 313 0.67 5.82 16.39
CA GLY A 313 0.66 7.29 16.42
C GLY A 313 1.55 7.88 17.51
N ASP A 314 1.62 7.25 18.69
CA ASP A 314 2.49 7.68 19.79
C ASP A 314 3.97 7.45 19.45
N LEU A 315 4.32 6.29 18.90
CA LEU A 315 5.67 5.97 18.47
C LEU A 315 6.17 6.90 17.35
N LEU A 316 5.31 7.19 16.37
CA LEU A 316 5.63 8.15 15.31
C LEU A 316 5.84 9.58 15.87
N ALA A 317 5.05 9.98 16.87
CA ALA A 317 5.23 11.28 17.52
C ALA A 317 6.51 11.36 18.35
N ALA A 318 6.93 10.26 18.99
CA ALA A 318 8.16 10.20 19.80
C ALA A 318 9.44 10.25 18.94
N ALA A 319 9.37 9.76 17.70
CA ALA A 319 10.53 9.55 16.83
C ALA A 319 11.02 10.83 16.13
N ASP A 320 12.28 10.77 15.66
CA ASP A 320 12.92 11.76 14.79
C ASP A 320 13.21 11.18 13.40
N VAL A 321 13.51 9.87 13.32
CA VAL A 321 13.91 9.19 12.07
C VAL A 321 13.27 7.82 12.01
N GLY A 322 12.70 7.47 10.85
CA GLY A 322 12.21 6.12 10.58
C GLY A 322 13.31 5.17 10.12
N LEU A 323 13.19 3.88 10.42
CA LEU A 323 14.10 2.84 9.93
C LEU A 323 13.35 1.86 9.02
N HIS A 324 13.84 1.71 7.80
CA HIS A 324 13.37 0.72 6.83
C HIS A 324 14.52 -0.22 6.48
N LEU A 325 14.64 -1.28 7.28
CA LEU A 325 15.73 -2.26 7.16
C LEU A 325 15.18 -3.56 6.57
N LEU A 326 15.81 -4.01 5.49
CA LEU A 326 15.62 -5.32 4.88
C LEU A 326 16.96 -5.82 4.37
N ARG A 327 17.14 -7.13 4.31
CA ARG A 327 18.28 -7.72 3.61
C ARG A 327 18.24 -7.34 2.13
N PRO A 328 19.37 -7.08 1.50
CA PRO A 328 19.41 -6.74 0.10
C PRO A 328 18.79 -7.86 -0.75
N ASP A 329 17.67 -7.54 -1.42
CA ASP A 329 17.03 -8.41 -2.41
C ASP A 329 16.45 -7.50 -3.51
N PRO A 330 16.71 -7.77 -4.79
CA PRO A 330 16.18 -6.99 -5.91
C PRO A 330 14.66 -6.83 -5.91
N VAL A 331 13.94 -7.81 -5.37
CA VAL A 331 12.47 -7.80 -5.29
C VAL A 331 11.96 -6.63 -4.43
N PHE A 332 12.67 -6.27 -3.36
CA PHE A 332 12.26 -5.20 -2.46
C PHE A 332 12.51 -3.80 -3.03
N GLY A 333 13.41 -3.67 -4.00
CA GLY A 333 13.78 -2.38 -4.61
C GLY A 333 12.69 -1.74 -5.46
N SER A 334 11.67 -2.49 -5.84
CA SER A 334 10.59 -2.01 -6.71
C SER A 334 9.38 -1.45 -5.97
N ALA A 335 9.30 -1.60 -4.64
CA ALA A 335 8.15 -1.26 -3.83
C ALA A 335 8.49 -0.32 -2.68
N LEU A 336 7.59 0.63 -2.38
CA LEU A 336 7.66 1.45 -1.19
C LEU A 336 6.75 0.84 -0.11
N PRO A 337 7.30 0.42 1.05
CA PRO A 337 6.50 -0.24 2.08
C PRO A 337 5.60 0.76 2.83
N THR A 338 4.52 0.25 3.40
CA THR A 338 3.55 1.07 4.16
C THR A 338 4.21 1.87 5.28
N LYS A 339 5.23 1.30 5.97
CA LYS A 339 5.95 2.02 7.04
C LYS A 339 6.66 3.28 6.54
N ALA A 340 7.23 3.28 5.35
CA ALA A 340 7.85 4.47 4.77
C ALA A 340 6.80 5.57 4.52
N LEU A 341 5.61 5.21 4.04
CA LEU A 341 4.50 6.16 3.87
C LEU A 341 4.00 6.71 5.22
N GLU A 342 3.96 5.88 6.27
CA GLU A 342 3.62 6.33 7.63
C GLU A 342 4.68 7.29 8.19
N TYR A 343 5.97 7.00 7.96
CA TYR A 343 7.07 7.91 8.35
C TYR A 343 6.94 9.26 7.64
N LEU A 344 6.83 9.26 6.33
CA LEU A 344 6.64 10.50 5.57
C LEU A 344 5.42 11.29 6.03
N GLY A 345 4.30 10.62 6.30
CA GLY A 345 3.07 11.25 6.80
C GLY A 345 3.20 11.84 8.20
N ALA A 346 4.10 11.32 9.00
CA ALA A 346 4.43 11.85 10.32
C ALA A 346 5.54 12.92 10.28
N GLY A 347 6.04 13.26 9.08
CA GLY A 347 7.20 14.17 8.95
C GLY A 347 8.49 13.55 9.47
N LEU A 348 8.64 12.23 9.35
CA LEU A 348 9.87 11.54 9.70
C LEU A 348 10.64 11.18 8.42
N PRO A 349 11.80 11.77 8.17
CA PRO A 349 12.76 11.22 7.22
C PRO A 349 13.12 9.79 7.60
N PHE A 350 13.51 8.97 6.66
CA PHE A 350 13.85 7.59 7.01
C PHE A 350 15.19 7.13 6.41
N VAL A 351 15.83 6.22 7.12
CA VAL A 351 17.04 5.53 6.66
C VAL A 351 16.65 4.15 6.15
N THR A 352 17.16 3.76 4.98
CA THR A 352 16.86 2.46 4.37
C THR A 352 18.11 1.71 3.93
N THR A 353 18.06 0.37 4.06
CA THR A 353 19.06 -0.54 3.47
C THR A 353 18.64 -1.06 2.10
N VAL A 354 17.45 -0.70 1.60
CA VAL A 354 16.89 -1.26 0.37
C VAL A 354 17.22 -0.37 -0.83
N PRO A 355 17.97 -0.85 -1.82
CA PRO A 355 18.28 -0.10 -3.03
C PRO A 355 17.02 0.14 -3.89
N GLY A 356 17.12 1.02 -4.88
CA GLY A 356 16.02 1.36 -5.81
C GLY A 356 15.05 2.37 -5.24
N LEU A 357 13.74 2.19 -5.46
CA LEU A 357 12.70 3.15 -5.07
C LEU A 357 12.76 3.57 -3.58
N PRO A 358 12.95 2.66 -2.60
CA PRO A 358 13.07 3.08 -1.21
C PRO A 358 14.24 4.01 -0.94
N SER A 359 15.42 3.73 -1.53
CA SER A 359 16.61 4.60 -1.42
C SER A 359 16.39 5.96 -2.06
N GLU A 360 15.79 6.00 -3.26
CA GLU A 360 15.50 7.24 -3.98
C GLU A 360 14.55 8.12 -3.16
N VAL A 361 13.49 7.52 -2.59
CA VAL A 361 12.51 8.22 -1.75
C VAL A 361 13.14 8.68 -0.45
N ALA A 362 13.94 7.83 0.22
CA ALA A 362 14.61 8.19 1.48
C ALA A 362 15.50 9.42 1.30
N VAL A 363 16.38 9.41 0.30
CA VAL A 363 17.30 10.53 0.00
C VAL A 363 16.54 11.79 -0.39
N ALA A 364 15.56 11.69 -1.29
CA ALA A 364 14.77 12.83 -1.75
C ALA A 364 13.94 13.46 -0.64
N SER A 365 13.51 12.67 0.35
CA SER A 365 12.75 13.13 1.51
C SER A 365 13.60 13.59 2.71
N GLY A 366 14.93 13.73 2.55
CA GLY A 366 15.83 14.22 3.60
C GLY A 366 16.36 13.15 4.55
N GLY A 367 16.13 11.87 4.26
CA GLY A 367 16.74 10.72 4.93
C GLY A 367 18.00 10.22 4.21
N ALA A 368 18.31 8.91 4.34
CA ALA A 368 19.52 8.31 3.78
C ALA A 368 19.32 6.87 3.30
N ALA A 369 20.19 6.45 2.38
CA ALA A 369 20.37 5.05 2.00
C ALA A 369 21.71 4.55 2.55
N VAL A 370 21.71 3.38 3.16
CA VAL A 370 22.88 2.75 3.77
C VAL A 370 22.99 1.30 3.34
N SER A 371 24.21 0.78 3.29
CA SER A 371 24.49 -0.61 2.86
C SER A 371 25.18 -1.45 3.93
N SER A 372 25.60 -0.84 5.04
CA SER A 372 26.36 -1.50 6.10
C SER A 372 26.02 -0.94 7.48
N ALA A 373 26.36 -1.71 8.53
CA ALA A 373 26.22 -1.28 9.91
C ALA A 373 27.03 -0.01 10.18
N ALA A 374 28.25 0.09 9.63
CA ALA A 374 29.11 1.27 9.79
C ALA A 374 28.48 2.54 9.17
N GLU A 375 27.78 2.42 8.05
CA GLU A 375 27.02 3.53 7.46
C GLU A 375 25.83 3.90 8.33
N LEU A 376 25.08 2.92 8.84
CA LEU A 376 23.96 3.17 9.75
C LEU A 376 24.43 3.83 11.05
N THR A 377 25.58 3.42 11.61
CA THR A 377 26.18 4.08 12.77
C THR A 377 26.52 5.55 12.47
N ARG A 378 27.08 5.85 11.29
CA ARG A 378 27.32 7.24 10.88
C ARG A 378 26.03 8.07 10.79
N GLU A 379 24.95 7.49 10.29
CA GLU A 379 23.66 8.17 10.29
C GLU A 379 23.14 8.43 11.71
N PHE A 380 23.26 7.47 12.62
CA PHE A 380 22.90 7.66 14.02
C PHE A 380 23.67 8.82 14.66
N VAL A 381 24.98 8.89 14.44
CA VAL A 381 25.81 9.99 14.93
C VAL A 381 25.41 11.33 14.30
N SER A 382 25.24 11.37 12.97
CA SER A 382 24.88 12.58 12.23
C SER A 382 23.52 13.15 12.67
N TRP A 383 22.51 12.30 12.82
CA TRP A 383 21.19 12.74 13.27
C TRP A 383 21.18 13.17 14.74
N SER A 384 21.95 12.51 15.59
CA SER A 384 22.06 12.87 17.02
C SER A 384 22.78 14.18 17.22
N ALA A 385 23.76 14.53 16.36
CA ALA A 385 24.44 15.80 16.38
C ALA A 385 23.61 16.97 15.80
N ALA A 386 22.58 16.69 15.06
CA ALA A 386 21.70 17.71 14.47
C ALA A 386 20.85 18.39 15.56
N THR A 387 20.70 19.70 15.46
CA THR A 387 19.81 20.47 16.36
C THR A 387 18.33 20.11 16.13
N GLY A 388 17.46 20.43 17.10
CA GLY A 388 16.01 20.26 16.96
C GLY A 388 15.46 20.96 15.72
N ASP A 389 15.92 22.17 15.43
CA ASP A 389 15.51 22.93 14.24
C ASP A 389 15.94 22.24 12.94
N GLN A 390 17.15 21.71 12.88
CA GLN A 390 17.64 20.97 11.71
C GLN A 390 16.85 19.69 11.48
N ARG A 391 16.54 18.94 12.55
CA ARG A 391 15.65 17.76 12.45
C ARG A 391 14.25 18.17 12.00
N GLY A 392 13.71 19.27 12.53
CA GLY A 392 12.42 19.82 12.15
C GLY A 392 12.33 20.20 10.67
N LEU A 393 13.36 20.85 10.12
CA LEU A 393 13.42 21.20 8.69
C LEU A 393 13.42 19.95 7.79
N ARG A 394 14.22 18.94 8.13
CA ARG A 394 14.21 17.66 7.41
C ARG A 394 12.84 16.96 7.52
N GLY A 395 12.20 17.05 8.69
CA GLY A 395 10.84 16.53 8.90
C GLY A 395 9.79 17.19 7.99
N GLN A 396 9.87 18.52 7.86
CA GLN A 396 9.01 19.26 6.93
C GLN A 396 9.26 18.87 5.46
N GLN A 397 10.53 18.65 5.09
CA GLN A 397 10.90 18.15 3.77
C GLN A 397 10.28 16.75 3.51
N ALA A 398 10.37 15.84 4.49
CA ALA A 398 9.79 14.50 4.39
C ALA A 398 8.28 14.54 4.20
N LEU A 399 7.58 15.34 5.01
CA LEU A 399 6.12 15.48 4.90
C LEU A 399 5.72 16.08 3.55
N ARG A 400 6.37 17.15 3.13
CA ARG A 400 6.10 17.79 1.83
C ARG A 400 6.31 16.80 0.69
N TYR A 401 7.47 16.15 0.65
CA TYR A 401 7.76 15.12 -0.36
C TYR A 401 6.70 14.02 -0.37
N GLY A 402 6.32 13.54 0.82
CA GLY A 402 5.28 12.53 0.97
C GLY A 402 3.93 12.95 0.41
N LEU A 403 3.50 14.18 0.70
CA LEU A 403 2.22 14.71 0.21
C LEU A 403 2.23 14.99 -1.30
N ASP A 404 3.32 15.53 -1.83
CA ASP A 404 3.46 15.87 -3.24
C ASP A 404 3.46 14.62 -4.14
N HIS A 405 4.08 13.52 -3.67
CA HIS A 405 4.24 12.29 -4.47
C HIS A 405 3.22 11.19 -4.14
N PHE A 406 2.78 11.11 -2.89
CA PHE A 406 1.94 10.03 -2.36
C PHE A 406 0.70 10.55 -1.61
N GLY A 407 0.38 11.84 -1.72
CA GLY A 407 -0.82 12.43 -1.12
C GLY A 407 -2.11 11.86 -1.71
N LEU A 408 -3.18 11.86 -0.90
CA LEU A 408 -4.49 11.38 -1.34
C LEU A 408 -5.00 12.20 -2.53
N GLU A 409 -4.93 13.52 -2.44
CA GLU A 409 -5.39 14.42 -3.49
C GLU A 409 -4.67 14.19 -4.82
N THR A 410 -3.33 14.15 -4.79
CA THR A 410 -2.48 13.86 -5.97
C THR A 410 -2.81 12.50 -6.59
N SER A 411 -2.97 11.47 -5.74
CA SER A 411 -3.28 10.13 -6.21
C SER A 411 -4.68 10.02 -6.81
N VAL A 412 -5.68 10.66 -6.19
CA VAL A 412 -7.06 10.64 -6.70
C VAL A 412 -7.18 11.47 -7.99
N SER A 413 -6.48 12.59 -8.10
CA SER A 413 -6.45 13.36 -9.36
C SER A 413 -5.90 12.52 -10.52
N ARG A 414 -4.84 11.77 -10.31
CA ARG A 414 -4.32 10.82 -11.32
C ARG A 414 -5.32 9.71 -11.68
N LEU A 415 -6.02 9.18 -10.68
CA LEU A 415 -7.08 8.18 -10.94
C LEU A 415 -8.23 8.79 -11.72
N GLU A 416 -8.66 10.01 -11.38
CA GLU A 416 -9.73 10.71 -12.05
C GLU A 416 -9.37 11.06 -13.50
N GLU A 417 -8.15 11.52 -13.77
CA GLU A 417 -7.62 11.74 -15.12
C GLU A 417 -7.64 10.44 -15.94
N LEU A 418 -7.20 9.31 -15.35
CA LEU A 418 -7.26 8.02 -16.02
C LEU A 418 -8.68 7.59 -16.34
N LEU A 419 -9.60 7.76 -15.39
CA LEU A 419 -11.04 7.47 -15.59
C LEU A 419 -11.62 8.33 -16.71
N ALA A 420 -11.34 9.64 -16.71
CA ALA A 420 -11.79 10.55 -17.75
C ALA A 420 -11.30 10.16 -19.15
N LYS A 421 -9.99 9.93 -19.28
CA LYS A 421 -9.37 9.48 -20.54
C LYS A 421 -9.97 8.16 -21.04
N THR A 422 -10.26 7.25 -20.10
CA THR A 422 -10.88 5.97 -20.41
C THR A 422 -12.31 6.13 -20.92
N LEU A 423 -13.06 7.13 -20.44
CA LEU A 423 -14.41 7.44 -20.87
C LEU A 423 -14.44 8.18 -22.22
N GLU A 424 -13.50 9.08 -22.47
CA GLU A 424 -13.41 9.86 -23.73
C GLU A 424 -13.08 8.98 -24.94
N GLY A 425 -12.33 7.89 -24.75
CA GLY A 425 -11.97 6.94 -25.80
C GLY A 425 -13.12 6.08 -26.30
N GLN A 426 -14.35 6.23 -25.76
CA GLN A 426 -15.54 5.46 -26.18
C GLN A 426 -16.44 6.30 -27.08
N PRO A 427 -17.00 5.73 -28.17
CA PRO A 427 -18.08 6.40 -28.87
C PRO A 427 -19.23 6.63 -27.89
N GLN A 428 -19.61 7.88 -27.68
CA GLN A 428 -20.73 8.22 -26.79
C GLN A 428 -21.96 7.44 -27.23
N PRO A 429 -22.56 6.60 -26.35
CA PRO A 429 -23.86 6.05 -26.68
C PRO A 429 -24.81 7.24 -26.85
N GLN A 430 -25.42 7.38 -28.04
CA GLN A 430 -26.56 8.25 -28.21
C GLN A 430 -27.55 7.92 -27.11
N ARG A 431 -27.64 8.79 -26.09
CA ARG A 431 -28.72 8.71 -25.11
C ARG A 431 -30.00 8.90 -25.88
N ALA A 432 -30.77 7.84 -26.03
CA ALA A 432 -32.12 7.90 -26.57
C ALA A 432 -32.87 8.97 -25.78
N ALA A 433 -33.23 10.03 -26.50
CA ALA A 433 -34.11 11.08 -26.03
C ALA A 433 -35.57 10.53 -26.02
N ASP A 434 -35.80 9.49 -25.19
CA ASP A 434 -37.12 8.86 -25.05
C ASP A 434 -37.43 8.66 -23.56
N ASP A 435 -37.65 9.75 -22.84
CA ASP A 435 -38.40 9.72 -21.58
C ASP A 435 -39.08 11.08 -21.27
N TYR A 436 -39.59 11.73 -22.29
CA TYR A 436 -40.53 12.88 -22.13
C TYR A 436 -41.80 12.66 -22.97
N ARG A 437 -42.44 11.48 -22.93
CA ARG A 437 -43.80 11.27 -23.34
C ARG A 437 -44.33 9.93 -22.77
N ARG A 438 -44.74 9.93 -21.49
CA ARG A 438 -45.97 9.24 -21.03
C ARG A 438 -46.32 9.74 -19.62
#